data_5f412825011b2bb0b87df66f615497a2
#
_entry.id   5f412825011b2bb0b87df66f615497a2
#
_cell.length_a   1.000
_cell.length_b   1.000
_cell.length_c   1.000
_cell.angle_alpha   90.00
_cell.angle_beta   90.00
_cell.angle_gamma   90.00
#
_symmetry.space_group_name_H-M   'P 1'
#
loop_
_entity.id
_entity.type
_entity.pdbx_description
1 polymer ?
#
loop_
_entity_poly.entity_id
_entity_poly.type
_entity_poly.pdbx_seq_one_letter_code
_entity_poly.pdbx_strand_id
1 'polypeptide(L)'
;MKRHCLTPLFIVISMIVLILAPLSAQGMKEQPSEQRVVSLSPNVTETIYALGGENLLVGRSDYCNYPAEAETLPSVGTLYNPSLEMILSLEPTHVISSAFVPDELLAAVEQAKIAVLSISAQETFEGTYDLIRAVGDVIQRQSQAEQLIGEMKSKVQAIETKAATLPKVTVYMAFDFGSFDSAATGDTFLHEMIEKAGGKNVAEDGQYWTYSKELLIEKDPQLILLSPRWGASEEETIREFKTTKPYSDLKATVKGFDADIVSRQGPRSAEALQIIFDLIDGER
;
A
#
# COMPACT_ATOMS: atom_id res chain seq x y z
N MET A 1 4.54 -114.16 10.88
CA MET A 1 4.16 -113.35 9.78
C MET A 1 3.48 -112.10 10.36
N LYS A 2 4.22 -111.04 10.55
CA LYS A 2 3.58 -109.68 10.90
C LYS A 2 4.50 -108.62 10.25
N ARG A 3 3.96 -107.88 9.31
CA ARG A 3 4.65 -106.79 8.60
C ARG A 3 4.57 -105.51 9.47
N HIS A 4 5.67 -104.92 9.74
CA HIS A 4 5.82 -103.63 10.35
C HIS A 4 5.64 -102.56 9.28
N CYS A 5 4.72 -101.65 9.47
CA CYS A 5 4.51 -100.51 8.65
C CYS A 5 5.19 -99.35 9.31
N LEU A 6 6.25 -98.81 8.65
CA LEU A 6 7.02 -97.60 9.08
C LEU A 6 6.33 -96.40 8.45
N THR A 7 5.83 -95.50 9.27
CA THR A 7 5.34 -94.17 8.84
C THR A 7 6.52 -93.17 8.93
N PRO A 8 6.81 -92.41 7.85
CA PRO A 8 7.80 -91.36 7.92
C PRO A 8 7.21 -90.11 8.54
N LEU A 9 7.91 -89.56 9.52
CA LEU A 9 7.64 -88.27 10.16
C LEU A 9 8.06 -87.15 9.25
N PHE A 10 7.10 -86.37 8.67
CA PHE A 10 7.38 -85.16 7.95
C PHE A 10 7.63 -84.03 8.93
N ILE A 11 8.87 -83.56 8.98
CA ILE A 11 9.26 -82.29 9.66
C ILE A 11 8.91 -81.17 8.76
N VAL A 12 7.87 -80.39 9.09
CA VAL A 12 7.55 -79.12 8.40
C VAL A 12 8.42 -78.05 9.03
N ILE A 13 9.48 -77.66 8.32
CA ILE A 13 10.27 -76.45 8.66
C ILE A 13 9.49 -75.28 8.14
N SER A 14 8.84 -74.53 9.07
CA SER A 14 8.21 -73.25 8.77
C SER A 14 9.29 -72.17 8.63
N MET A 15 9.59 -71.81 7.41
CA MET A 15 10.55 -70.72 7.10
C MET A 15 9.82 -69.37 7.28
N ILE A 16 9.97 -68.73 8.43
CA ILE A 16 9.52 -67.35 8.64
C ILE A 16 10.39 -66.41 7.83
N VAL A 17 9.89 -66.02 6.65
CA VAL A 17 10.51 -64.90 5.87
C VAL A 17 10.09 -63.59 6.53
N LEU A 18 11.01 -63.00 7.31
CA LEU A 18 10.89 -61.64 7.84
C LEU A 18 11.04 -60.66 6.68
N ILE A 19 9.92 -60.18 6.12
CA ILE A 19 9.90 -59.13 5.11
C ILE A 19 10.28 -57.82 5.85
N LEU A 20 11.54 -57.43 5.80
CA LEU A 20 12.00 -56.08 6.11
C LEU A 20 11.45 -55.14 5.01
N ALA A 21 10.26 -54.59 5.22
CA ALA A 21 9.81 -53.47 4.44
C ALA A 21 10.73 -52.28 4.70
N PRO A 22 11.32 -51.66 3.65
CA PRO A 22 12.05 -50.42 3.85
C PRO A 22 11.06 -49.39 4.43
N LEU A 23 11.34 -48.91 5.64
CA LEU A 23 10.73 -47.66 6.12
C LEU A 23 11.17 -46.55 5.13
N SER A 24 10.35 -46.32 4.10
CA SER A 24 10.46 -45.12 3.31
C SER A 24 10.20 -43.98 4.31
N ALA A 25 11.27 -43.33 4.71
CA ALA A 25 11.18 -42.00 5.28
C ALA A 25 10.57 -41.11 4.19
N GLN A 26 9.22 -41.11 4.15
CA GLN A 26 8.51 -40.03 3.49
C GLN A 26 8.95 -38.79 4.24
N GLY A 27 9.88 -38.05 3.63
CA GLY A 27 10.20 -36.71 4.08
C GLY A 27 8.86 -36.00 4.31
N MET A 28 8.59 -35.60 5.53
CA MET A 28 7.50 -34.70 5.83
C MET A 28 7.74 -33.53 4.86
N LYS A 29 6.92 -33.43 3.82
CA LYS A 29 6.78 -32.17 3.11
C LYS A 29 6.35 -31.20 4.21
N GLU A 30 7.25 -30.30 4.60
CA GLU A 30 6.86 -29.15 5.39
C GLU A 30 5.63 -28.58 4.68
N GLN A 31 4.47 -28.63 5.34
CA GLN A 31 3.34 -27.86 4.86
C GLN A 31 3.85 -26.42 4.80
N PRO A 32 3.62 -25.70 3.69
CA PRO A 32 3.99 -24.31 3.63
C PRO A 32 3.41 -23.65 4.88
N SER A 33 4.27 -23.05 5.71
CA SER A 33 3.80 -22.32 6.88
C SER A 33 2.79 -21.30 6.38
N GLU A 34 1.63 -21.23 7.02
CA GLU A 34 0.60 -20.25 6.68
C GLU A 34 1.26 -18.87 6.60
N GLN A 35 1.05 -18.15 5.51
CA GLN A 35 1.68 -16.86 5.29
C GLN A 35 1.18 -15.89 6.35
N ARG A 36 2.10 -15.18 7.01
CA ARG A 36 1.83 -14.20 8.07
C ARG A 36 2.54 -12.90 7.70
N VAL A 37 1.77 -11.88 7.43
CA VAL A 37 2.29 -10.62 6.88
C VAL A 37 2.14 -9.49 7.90
N VAL A 38 3.23 -8.76 8.14
CA VAL A 38 3.19 -7.45 8.79
C VAL A 38 3.31 -6.38 7.70
N SER A 39 2.35 -5.47 7.67
CA SER A 39 2.36 -4.31 6.76
C SER A 39 2.82 -3.06 7.50
N LEU A 40 3.87 -2.41 7.03
CA LEU A 40 4.39 -1.19 7.61
C LEU A 40 3.84 0.09 6.93
N SER A 41 3.03 -0.05 5.88
CA SER A 41 2.56 1.10 5.09
C SER A 41 1.07 1.03 4.80
N PRO A 42 0.31 2.15 4.89
CA PRO A 42 -1.13 2.17 4.65
C PRO A 42 -1.54 1.62 3.28
N ASN A 43 -0.89 2.06 2.21
CA ASN A 43 -1.19 1.62 0.85
C ASN A 43 -0.92 0.12 0.62
N VAL A 44 0.07 -0.47 1.31
CA VAL A 44 0.32 -1.92 1.32
C VAL A 44 -0.82 -2.64 2.04
N THR A 45 -1.23 -2.17 3.21
CA THR A 45 -2.38 -2.72 3.94
C THR A 45 -3.64 -2.68 3.08
N GLU A 46 -3.95 -1.52 2.50
CA GLU A 46 -5.10 -1.34 1.61
C GLU A 46 -5.04 -2.28 0.40
N THR A 47 -3.86 -2.46 -0.18
CA THR A 47 -3.66 -3.38 -1.30
C THR A 47 -3.92 -4.83 -0.90
N ILE A 48 -3.42 -5.28 0.26
CA ILE A 48 -3.65 -6.64 0.75
C ILE A 48 -5.15 -6.90 0.95
N TYR A 49 -5.89 -5.95 1.53
CA TYR A 49 -7.36 -6.03 1.65
C TYR A 49 -8.05 -6.06 0.29
N ALA A 50 -7.67 -5.17 -0.63
CA ALA A 50 -8.25 -5.10 -1.97
C ALA A 50 -8.04 -6.38 -2.79
N LEU A 51 -6.98 -7.13 -2.50
CA LEU A 51 -6.67 -8.42 -3.15
C LEU A 51 -7.28 -9.63 -2.41
N GLY A 52 -8.07 -9.43 -1.34
CA GLY A 52 -8.68 -10.50 -0.54
C GLY A 52 -7.64 -11.31 0.25
N GLY A 53 -6.60 -10.65 0.73
CA GLY A 53 -5.52 -11.23 1.52
C GLY A 53 -5.55 -10.84 3.01
N GLU A 54 -6.65 -10.28 3.51
CA GLU A 54 -6.77 -9.76 4.88
C GLU A 54 -6.46 -10.79 5.95
N ASN A 55 -6.78 -12.05 5.71
CA ASN A 55 -6.50 -13.16 6.62
C ASN A 55 -5.00 -13.45 6.79
N LEU A 56 -4.16 -12.92 5.91
CA LEU A 56 -2.70 -13.07 5.98
C LEU A 56 -2.07 -12.00 6.90
N LEU A 57 -2.78 -10.88 7.13
CA LEU A 57 -2.26 -9.79 7.96
C LEU A 57 -2.28 -10.17 9.44
N VAL A 58 -1.13 -10.07 10.09
CA VAL A 58 -0.97 -10.31 11.53
C VAL A 58 -0.55 -9.05 12.30
N GLY A 59 -0.18 -7.98 11.60
CA GLY A 59 0.19 -6.71 12.20
C GLY A 59 0.27 -5.58 11.17
N ARG A 60 0.17 -4.35 11.67
CA ARG A 60 0.15 -3.12 10.88
C ARG A 60 0.89 -1.97 11.56
N SER A 61 1.23 -0.92 10.79
CA SER A 61 1.65 0.35 11.40
C SER A 61 0.45 1.16 11.91
N ASP A 62 0.70 2.13 12.80
CA ASP A 62 -0.34 3.00 13.39
C ASP A 62 -1.15 3.78 12.34
N TYR A 63 -0.56 4.04 11.18
CA TYR A 63 -1.20 4.79 10.08
C TYR A 63 -2.09 3.95 9.16
N CYS A 64 -2.12 2.61 9.34
CA CYS A 64 -2.97 1.72 8.57
C CYS A 64 -4.39 1.71 9.17
N ASN A 65 -5.23 2.65 8.76
CA ASN A 65 -6.58 2.90 9.27
C ASN A 65 -7.69 2.58 8.25
N TYR A 66 -7.33 2.02 7.08
CA TYR A 66 -8.29 1.65 6.06
C TYR A 66 -7.99 0.25 5.48
N PRO A 67 -9.02 -0.59 5.27
CA PRO A 67 -10.40 -0.38 5.76
C PRO A 67 -10.44 -0.37 7.30
N ALA A 68 -11.57 0.01 7.91
CA ALA A 68 -11.66 0.15 9.37
C ALA A 68 -11.30 -1.13 10.13
N GLU A 69 -11.54 -2.28 9.54
CA GLU A 69 -11.17 -3.60 10.09
C GLU A 69 -9.66 -3.73 10.30
N ALA A 70 -8.84 -3.02 9.53
CA ALA A 70 -7.38 -3.04 9.70
C ALA A 70 -6.96 -2.53 11.08
N GLU A 71 -7.72 -1.60 11.68
CA GLU A 71 -7.43 -1.06 13.00
C GLU A 71 -7.54 -2.11 14.13
N THR A 72 -8.22 -3.23 13.88
CA THR A 72 -8.31 -4.34 14.85
C THR A 72 -7.04 -5.17 14.94
N LEU A 73 -6.13 -5.04 13.96
CA LEU A 73 -4.85 -5.74 13.97
C LEU A 73 -3.87 -5.11 14.96
N PRO A 74 -2.98 -5.92 15.57
CA PRO A 74 -1.91 -5.41 16.42
C PRO A 74 -1.07 -4.35 15.70
N SER A 75 -0.82 -3.23 16.39
CA SER A 75 0.11 -2.22 15.91
C SER A 75 1.57 -2.63 16.21
N VAL A 76 2.43 -2.39 15.24
CA VAL A 76 3.88 -2.53 15.41
C VAL A 76 4.60 -1.17 15.53
N GLY A 77 3.86 -0.11 15.80
CA GLY A 77 4.38 1.26 15.96
C GLY A 77 4.12 2.14 14.75
N THR A 78 4.75 3.31 14.75
CA THR A 78 4.54 4.30 13.68
C THR A 78 5.27 3.91 12.39
N LEU A 79 4.88 4.54 11.28
CA LEU A 79 5.56 4.43 9.98
C LEU A 79 7.06 4.78 10.06
N TYR A 80 7.39 5.79 10.89
CA TYR A 80 8.76 6.30 11.03
C TYR A 80 9.60 5.58 12.08
N ASN A 81 8.96 4.86 13.00
CA ASN A 81 9.61 4.15 14.09
C ASN A 81 8.87 2.85 14.43
N PRO A 82 8.90 1.85 13.54
CA PRO A 82 8.33 0.54 13.83
C PRO A 82 9.15 -0.18 14.91
N SER A 83 8.48 -0.92 15.80
CA SER A 83 9.11 -1.70 16.85
C SER A 83 9.52 -3.08 16.36
N LEU A 84 10.82 -3.36 16.30
CA LEU A 84 11.35 -4.69 15.97
C LEU A 84 10.80 -5.76 16.91
N GLU A 85 10.72 -5.48 18.22
CA GLU A 85 10.21 -6.41 19.23
C GLU A 85 8.75 -6.80 18.92
N MET A 86 7.90 -5.82 18.62
CA MET A 86 6.50 -6.07 18.25
C MET A 86 6.39 -6.86 16.97
N ILE A 87 7.19 -6.52 15.94
CA ILE A 87 7.23 -7.27 14.67
C ILE A 87 7.57 -8.73 14.95
N LEU A 88 8.65 -9.01 15.67
CA LEU A 88 9.10 -10.38 15.95
C LEU A 88 8.10 -11.17 16.81
N SER A 89 7.41 -10.50 17.75
CA SER A 89 6.42 -11.14 18.62
C SER A 89 5.19 -11.67 17.86
N LEU A 90 4.93 -11.13 16.66
CA LEU A 90 3.85 -11.57 15.78
C LEU A 90 4.24 -12.79 14.93
N GLU A 91 5.48 -13.25 14.99
CA GLU A 91 6.01 -14.38 14.21
C GLU A 91 5.64 -14.30 12.72
N PRO A 92 5.92 -13.17 12.04
CA PRO A 92 5.58 -13.03 10.63
C PRO A 92 6.50 -13.86 9.76
N THR A 93 6.00 -14.26 8.60
CA THR A 93 6.83 -14.82 7.51
C THR A 93 7.33 -13.74 6.56
N HIS A 94 6.58 -12.61 6.47
CA HIS A 94 6.87 -11.48 5.60
C HIS A 94 6.63 -10.16 6.30
N VAL A 95 7.49 -9.19 5.99
CA VAL A 95 7.30 -7.77 6.32
C VAL A 95 7.31 -6.99 5.01
N ILE A 96 6.28 -6.18 4.78
CA ILE A 96 6.13 -5.40 3.53
C ILE A 96 6.02 -3.92 3.87
N SER A 97 6.81 -3.10 3.19
CA SER A 97 6.77 -1.64 3.28
C SER A 97 6.87 -0.99 1.89
N SER A 98 6.21 0.14 1.72
CA SER A 98 6.41 1.07 0.60
C SER A 98 6.80 2.48 1.08
N ALA A 99 7.12 2.60 2.37
CA ALA A 99 7.59 3.84 2.97
C ALA A 99 9.05 3.68 3.40
N PHE A 100 9.68 4.81 3.70
CA PHE A 100 11.01 4.80 4.29
C PHE A 100 10.98 4.06 5.63
N VAL A 101 11.79 3.01 5.72
CA VAL A 101 12.05 2.26 6.95
C VAL A 101 13.57 2.22 7.12
N PRO A 102 14.10 2.44 8.32
CA PRO A 102 15.55 2.38 8.55
C PRO A 102 16.15 1.02 8.13
N ASP A 103 17.25 1.06 7.38
CA ASP A 103 17.93 -0.14 6.88
C ASP A 103 18.32 -1.11 8.00
N GLU A 104 18.69 -0.58 9.18
CA GLU A 104 19.05 -1.38 10.34
C GLU A 104 17.88 -2.23 10.84
N LEU A 105 16.65 -1.71 10.77
CA LEU A 105 15.45 -2.46 11.14
C LEU A 105 15.17 -3.55 10.13
N LEU A 106 15.23 -3.25 8.83
CA LEU A 106 15.02 -4.23 7.76
C LEU A 106 16.07 -5.35 7.85
N ALA A 107 17.35 -5.02 8.06
CA ALA A 107 18.40 -6.00 8.24
C ALA A 107 18.20 -6.89 9.48
N ALA A 108 17.68 -6.33 10.59
CA ALA A 108 17.37 -7.12 11.79
C ALA A 108 16.20 -8.08 11.56
N VAL A 109 15.19 -7.68 10.79
CA VAL A 109 14.07 -8.54 10.36
C VAL A 109 14.58 -9.69 9.49
N GLU A 110 15.44 -9.40 8.51
CA GLU A 110 16.06 -10.43 7.64
C GLU A 110 16.95 -11.40 8.41
N GLN A 111 17.72 -10.93 9.42
CA GLN A 111 18.51 -11.79 10.30
C GLN A 111 17.63 -12.76 11.10
N ALA A 112 16.41 -12.39 11.42
CA ALA A 112 15.40 -13.27 12.01
C ALA A 112 14.78 -14.25 10.99
N LYS A 113 15.28 -14.28 9.73
CA LYS A 113 14.81 -15.13 8.62
C LYS A 113 13.37 -14.83 8.19
N ILE A 114 12.93 -13.62 8.36
CA ILE A 114 11.67 -13.10 7.87
C ILE A 114 11.94 -12.45 6.50
N ALA A 115 11.12 -12.77 5.50
CA ALA A 115 11.24 -12.16 4.18
C ALA A 115 10.82 -10.69 4.23
N VAL A 116 11.62 -9.81 3.64
CA VAL A 116 11.34 -8.37 3.56
C VAL A 116 11.08 -7.99 2.11
N LEU A 117 9.98 -7.26 1.89
CA LEU A 117 9.71 -6.57 0.64
C LEU A 117 9.64 -5.06 0.92
N SER A 118 10.66 -4.33 0.49
CA SER A 118 10.65 -2.86 0.46
C SER A 118 10.37 -2.40 -0.97
N ILE A 119 9.25 -1.68 -1.16
CA ILE A 119 8.79 -1.24 -2.48
C ILE A 119 9.09 0.26 -2.61
N SER A 120 9.91 0.61 -3.60
CA SER A 120 10.11 1.99 -4.03
C SER A 120 9.38 2.19 -5.35
N ALA A 121 8.12 2.58 -5.28
CA ALA A 121 7.32 2.84 -6.47
C ALA A 121 7.66 4.21 -7.07
N GLN A 122 7.55 4.32 -8.39
CA GLN A 122 7.61 5.64 -9.04
C GLN A 122 6.37 6.47 -8.63
N GLU A 123 6.53 7.78 -8.57
CA GLU A 123 5.46 8.73 -8.24
C GLU A 123 4.49 8.93 -9.42
N THR A 124 3.88 7.81 -9.86
CA THR A 124 2.99 7.72 -11.03
C THR A 124 1.90 6.66 -10.83
N PHE A 125 0.85 6.70 -11.66
CA PHE A 125 -0.14 5.63 -11.71
C PHE A 125 0.48 4.28 -12.12
N GLU A 126 1.45 4.27 -13.03
CA GLU A 126 2.15 3.01 -13.37
C GLU A 126 2.94 2.48 -12.16
N GLY A 127 3.61 3.34 -11.39
CA GLY A 127 4.25 2.95 -10.13
C GLY A 127 3.26 2.39 -9.10
N THR A 128 2.02 2.93 -9.05
CA THR A 128 0.93 2.37 -8.25
C THR A 128 0.59 0.94 -8.69
N TYR A 129 0.48 0.71 -10.00
CA TYR A 129 0.19 -0.63 -10.53
C TYR A 129 1.32 -1.62 -10.24
N ASP A 130 2.58 -1.18 -10.32
CA ASP A 130 3.74 -2.00 -9.98
C ASP A 130 3.77 -2.36 -8.49
N LEU A 131 3.40 -1.43 -7.60
CA LEU A 131 3.22 -1.72 -6.17
C LEU A 131 2.15 -2.80 -5.95
N ILE A 132 0.99 -2.68 -6.60
CA ILE A 132 -0.11 -3.65 -6.47
C ILE A 132 0.34 -5.03 -6.96
N ARG A 133 1.09 -5.11 -8.07
CA ARG A 133 1.68 -6.37 -8.56
C ARG A 133 2.64 -6.98 -7.56
N ALA A 134 3.59 -6.18 -7.06
CA ALA A 134 4.59 -6.64 -6.11
C ALA A 134 3.97 -7.21 -4.83
N VAL A 135 2.95 -6.54 -4.29
CA VAL A 135 2.18 -7.05 -3.15
C VAL A 135 1.45 -8.33 -3.52
N GLY A 136 0.74 -8.33 -4.68
CA GLY A 136 0.01 -9.49 -5.20
C GLY A 136 0.90 -10.72 -5.40
N ASP A 137 2.14 -10.54 -5.85
CA ASP A 137 3.12 -11.62 -6.02
C ASP A 137 3.50 -12.24 -4.67
N VAL A 138 3.79 -11.41 -3.67
CA VAL A 138 4.16 -11.90 -2.33
C VAL A 138 3.02 -12.67 -1.68
N ILE A 139 1.79 -12.16 -1.76
CA ILE A 139 0.63 -12.81 -1.12
C ILE A 139 -0.08 -13.83 -2.02
N GLN A 140 0.51 -14.17 -3.18
CA GLN A 140 -0.02 -15.14 -4.16
C GLN A 140 -1.43 -14.79 -4.65
N ARG A 141 -1.63 -13.53 -5.04
CA ARG A 141 -2.89 -12.97 -5.55
C ARG A 141 -2.72 -12.24 -6.89
N GLN A 142 -1.86 -12.77 -7.77
CA GLN A 142 -1.50 -12.15 -9.05
C GLN A 142 -2.72 -11.87 -9.93
N SER A 143 -3.64 -12.83 -10.01
CA SER A 143 -4.86 -12.68 -10.83
C SER A 143 -5.76 -11.55 -10.32
N GLN A 144 -5.91 -11.44 -9.00
CA GLN A 144 -6.67 -10.35 -8.37
C GLN A 144 -5.99 -9.00 -8.58
N ALA A 145 -4.65 -8.97 -8.51
CA ALA A 145 -3.87 -7.76 -8.76
C ALA A 145 -4.08 -7.25 -10.19
N GLU A 146 -3.96 -8.11 -11.21
CA GLU A 146 -4.18 -7.70 -12.60
C GLU A 146 -5.65 -7.29 -12.86
N GLN A 147 -6.62 -7.96 -12.24
CA GLN A 147 -8.02 -7.52 -12.33
C GLN A 147 -8.21 -6.13 -11.75
N LEU A 148 -7.74 -5.88 -10.53
CA LEU A 148 -7.82 -4.57 -9.87
C LEU A 148 -7.15 -3.48 -10.70
N ILE A 149 -5.95 -3.74 -11.21
CA ILE A 149 -5.22 -2.81 -12.09
C ILE A 149 -6.02 -2.50 -13.36
N GLY A 150 -6.63 -3.50 -13.98
CA GLY A 150 -7.48 -3.31 -15.15
C GLY A 150 -8.68 -2.40 -14.88
N GLU A 151 -9.33 -2.59 -13.73
CA GLU A 151 -10.45 -1.74 -13.28
C GLU A 151 -9.98 -0.30 -13.00
N MET A 152 -8.83 -0.13 -12.31
CA MET A 152 -8.23 1.18 -12.06
C MET A 152 -7.87 1.90 -13.35
N LYS A 153 -7.18 1.23 -14.29
CA LYS A 153 -6.83 1.80 -15.61
C LYS A 153 -8.05 2.28 -16.37
N SER A 154 -9.12 1.51 -16.36
CA SER A 154 -10.37 1.88 -17.02
C SER A 154 -11.00 3.14 -16.43
N LYS A 155 -11.01 3.28 -15.09
CA LYS A 155 -11.50 4.48 -14.39
C LYS A 155 -10.63 5.70 -14.70
N VAL A 156 -9.31 5.55 -14.58
CA VAL A 156 -8.34 6.63 -14.88
C VAL A 156 -8.53 7.13 -16.31
N GLN A 157 -8.60 6.22 -17.29
CA GLN A 157 -8.79 6.58 -18.70
C GLN A 157 -10.11 7.29 -18.96
N ALA A 158 -11.19 6.89 -18.28
CA ALA A 158 -12.49 7.55 -18.42
C ALA A 158 -12.45 9.00 -17.90
N ILE A 159 -11.79 9.22 -16.74
CA ILE A 159 -11.62 10.55 -16.17
C ILE A 159 -10.75 11.43 -17.07
N GLU A 160 -9.59 10.94 -17.55
CA GLU A 160 -8.71 11.66 -18.46
C GLU A 160 -9.43 12.07 -19.75
N THR A 161 -10.21 11.14 -20.33
CA THR A 161 -10.98 11.41 -21.56
C THR A 161 -11.99 12.53 -21.34
N LYS A 162 -12.69 12.53 -20.20
CA LYS A 162 -13.63 13.59 -19.84
C LYS A 162 -12.88 14.91 -19.59
N ALA A 163 -11.81 14.88 -18.79
CA ALA A 163 -11.02 16.05 -18.44
C ALA A 163 -10.41 16.75 -19.68
N ALA A 164 -9.96 15.99 -20.68
CA ALA A 164 -9.37 16.50 -21.91
C ALA A 164 -10.33 17.34 -22.76
N THR A 165 -11.64 17.22 -22.57
CA THR A 165 -12.66 18.01 -23.27
C THR A 165 -12.99 19.34 -22.58
N LEU A 166 -12.44 19.58 -21.39
CA LEU A 166 -12.79 20.69 -20.52
C LEU A 166 -11.66 21.72 -20.44
N PRO A 167 -11.93 23.01 -20.18
CA PRO A 167 -10.89 24.00 -19.91
C PRO A 167 -10.03 23.59 -18.72
N LYS A 168 -8.72 23.80 -18.81
CA LYS A 168 -7.82 23.57 -17.67
C LYS A 168 -8.01 24.65 -16.61
N VAL A 169 -7.98 24.21 -15.34
CA VAL A 169 -8.00 25.08 -14.15
C VAL A 169 -6.61 25.09 -13.55
N THR A 170 -6.05 26.25 -13.20
CA THR A 170 -4.79 26.34 -12.49
C THR A 170 -5.01 25.97 -11.01
N VAL A 171 -4.24 24.97 -10.53
CA VAL A 171 -4.42 24.34 -9.22
C VAL A 171 -3.13 24.42 -8.41
N TYR A 172 -3.27 24.77 -7.13
CA TYR A 172 -2.24 24.57 -6.13
C TYR A 172 -2.77 23.61 -5.06
N MET A 173 -2.07 22.51 -4.80
CA MET A 173 -2.49 21.56 -3.77
C MET A 173 -1.50 21.62 -2.60
N ALA A 174 -1.98 21.99 -1.42
CA ALA A 174 -1.19 22.18 -0.21
C ALA A 174 -1.56 21.19 0.89
N PHE A 175 -0.55 20.69 1.59
CA PHE A 175 -0.67 19.81 2.77
C PHE A 175 -0.37 20.56 4.07
N ASP A 176 0.43 21.61 4.00
CA ASP A 176 0.67 22.53 5.11
C ASP A 176 1.06 23.92 4.57
N PHE A 177 0.95 24.94 5.41
CA PHE A 177 1.22 26.33 5.07
C PHE A 177 1.67 27.14 6.30
N GLY A 178 2.34 28.26 6.08
CA GLY A 178 2.74 29.17 7.16
C GLY A 178 4.22 29.07 7.49
N SER A 179 4.57 28.51 8.64
CA SER A 179 6.00 28.38 9.02
C SER A 179 6.71 27.30 8.22
N PHE A 180 5.98 26.27 7.83
CA PHE A 180 6.42 25.18 7.00
C PHE A 180 5.38 24.95 5.92
N ASP A 181 5.79 25.03 4.65
CA ASP A 181 4.91 24.79 3.52
C ASP A 181 5.18 23.42 2.92
N SER A 182 4.10 22.70 2.61
CA SER A 182 4.18 21.45 1.88
C SER A 182 3.13 21.44 0.78
N ALA A 183 3.55 21.18 -0.45
CA ALA A 183 2.70 21.22 -1.63
C ALA A 183 3.02 20.08 -2.60
N ALA A 184 2.04 19.71 -3.44
CA ALA A 184 2.21 18.77 -4.52
C ALA A 184 3.07 19.39 -5.63
N THR A 185 4.35 19.10 -5.61
CA THR A 185 5.34 19.55 -6.60
C THR A 185 5.43 18.61 -7.81
N GLY A 186 6.13 19.01 -8.87
CA GLY A 186 6.22 18.25 -10.12
C GLY A 186 6.84 16.86 -10.02
N ASP A 187 7.58 16.59 -8.95
CA ASP A 187 8.19 15.29 -8.65
C ASP A 187 7.32 14.36 -7.77
N THR A 188 6.04 14.73 -7.54
CA THR A 188 5.12 13.94 -6.72
C THR A 188 4.06 13.24 -7.55
N PHE A 189 3.54 12.11 -7.07
CA PHE A 189 2.37 11.42 -7.65
C PHE A 189 1.16 12.34 -7.83
N LEU A 190 1.00 13.31 -6.94
CA LEU A 190 -0.10 14.26 -6.95
C LEU A 190 -0.06 15.23 -8.12
N HIS A 191 1.13 15.53 -8.65
CA HIS A 191 1.26 16.28 -9.90
C HIS A 191 0.59 15.53 -11.06
N GLU A 192 0.89 14.25 -11.25
CA GLU A 192 0.23 13.44 -12.28
C GLU A 192 -1.29 13.40 -12.06
N MET A 193 -1.73 13.28 -10.81
CA MET A 193 -3.16 13.26 -10.46
C MET A 193 -3.87 14.56 -10.85
N ILE A 194 -3.27 15.72 -10.54
CA ILE A 194 -3.82 17.04 -10.92
C ILE A 194 -3.94 17.15 -12.44
N GLU A 195 -2.89 16.78 -13.17
CA GLU A 195 -2.88 16.89 -14.67
C GLU A 195 -3.91 15.95 -15.30
N LYS A 196 -4.01 14.70 -14.83
CA LYS A 196 -5.02 13.74 -15.31
C LYS A 196 -6.45 14.17 -14.98
N ALA A 197 -6.65 14.86 -13.86
CA ALA A 197 -7.95 15.45 -13.49
C ALA A 197 -8.31 16.72 -14.31
N GLY A 198 -7.44 17.17 -15.23
CA GLY A 198 -7.66 18.34 -16.06
C GLY A 198 -7.30 19.67 -15.39
N GLY A 199 -6.54 19.62 -14.31
CA GLY A 199 -5.88 20.77 -13.72
C GLY A 199 -4.59 21.14 -14.47
N LYS A 200 -4.01 22.26 -14.07
CA LYS A 200 -2.63 22.64 -14.35
C LYS A 200 -1.97 22.94 -13.00
N ASN A 201 -1.03 22.09 -12.59
CA ASN A 201 -0.34 22.28 -11.32
C ASN A 201 0.58 23.50 -11.37
N VAL A 202 0.31 24.52 -10.58
CA VAL A 202 1.16 25.74 -10.56
C VAL A 202 2.50 25.50 -9.89
N ALA A 203 2.66 24.44 -9.10
CA ALA A 203 3.89 24.03 -8.45
C ALA A 203 4.66 22.95 -9.25
N GLU A 204 4.40 22.79 -10.56
CA GLU A 204 5.03 21.79 -11.43
C GLU A 204 6.56 21.91 -11.50
N ASP A 205 7.10 23.13 -11.32
CA ASP A 205 8.53 23.45 -11.32
C ASP A 205 9.17 23.35 -9.91
N GLY A 206 8.39 23.03 -8.87
CA GLY A 206 8.86 22.74 -7.52
C GLY A 206 9.38 21.31 -7.36
N GLN A 207 10.08 21.07 -6.25
CA GLN A 207 10.63 19.75 -5.89
C GLN A 207 10.56 19.52 -4.38
N TYR A 208 10.57 18.23 -3.99
CA TYR A 208 10.62 17.79 -2.59
C TYR A 208 9.52 18.40 -1.73
N TRP A 209 8.30 18.48 -2.28
CA TRP A 209 7.13 19.02 -1.59
C TRP A 209 7.25 20.51 -1.23
N THR A 210 8.25 21.22 -1.75
CA THR A 210 8.53 22.61 -1.42
C THR A 210 8.31 23.52 -2.62
N TYR A 211 7.54 24.59 -2.40
CA TYR A 211 7.27 25.60 -3.41
C TYR A 211 7.41 27.02 -2.84
N SER A 212 7.91 27.97 -3.67
CA SER A 212 8.08 29.37 -3.24
C SER A 212 6.72 30.06 -3.07
N LYS A 213 6.55 30.74 -1.91
CA LYS A 213 5.37 31.54 -1.62
C LYS A 213 5.23 32.71 -2.59
N GLU A 214 6.37 33.32 -2.95
CA GLU A 214 6.41 34.44 -3.89
C GLU A 214 5.91 34.01 -5.28
N LEU A 215 6.35 32.85 -5.77
CA LEU A 215 5.87 32.30 -7.03
C LEU A 215 4.41 31.89 -6.97
N LEU A 216 3.94 31.35 -5.83
CA LEU A 216 2.52 31.04 -5.62
C LEU A 216 1.66 32.29 -5.74
N ILE A 217 2.06 33.41 -5.08
CA ILE A 217 1.35 34.68 -5.15
C ILE A 217 1.38 35.26 -6.55
N GLU A 218 2.52 35.20 -7.24
CA GLU A 218 2.66 35.66 -8.62
C GLU A 218 1.75 34.89 -9.59
N LYS A 219 1.69 33.55 -9.46
CA LYS A 219 0.88 32.68 -10.32
C LYS A 219 -0.61 32.78 -10.03
N ASP A 220 -1.04 33.19 -8.82
CA ASP A 220 -2.42 33.40 -8.35
C ASP A 220 -3.40 32.34 -8.93
N PRO A 221 -3.32 31.08 -8.48
CA PRO A 221 -4.08 29.97 -9.07
C PRO A 221 -5.59 30.19 -8.92
N GLN A 222 -6.40 29.56 -9.77
CA GLN A 222 -7.86 29.60 -9.68
C GLN A 222 -8.39 28.80 -8.49
N LEU A 223 -7.75 27.65 -8.23
CA LEU A 223 -8.17 26.71 -7.18
C LEU A 223 -7.01 26.33 -6.28
N ILE A 224 -7.24 26.38 -4.97
CA ILE A 224 -6.37 25.81 -3.96
C ILE A 224 -7.09 24.61 -3.35
N LEU A 225 -6.45 23.45 -3.44
CA LEU A 225 -6.83 22.25 -2.72
C LEU A 225 -6.00 22.18 -1.45
N LEU A 226 -6.67 22.12 -0.30
CA LEU A 226 -6.03 22.24 1.01
C LEU A 226 -6.36 21.04 1.89
N SER A 227 -5.33 20.32 2.34
CA SER A 227 -5.50 19.27 3.34
C SER A 227 -5.83 19.90 4.70
N PRO A 228 -6.82 19.39 5.45
CA PRO A 228 -7.01 19.78 6.83
C PRO A 228 -5.76 19.54 7.66
N ARG A 229 -5.41 20.48 8.51
CA ARG A 229 -4.29 20.33 9.46
C ARG A 229 -4.64 19.32 10.54
N TRP A 230 -3.62 18.67 11.06
CA TRP A 230 -3.77 17.70 12.14
C TRP A 230 -4.52 18.30 13.33
N GLY A 231 -5.66 17.68 13.68
CA GLY A 231 -6.49 18.12 14.82
C GLY A 231 -7.39 19.31 14.55
N ALA A 232 -7.44 19.84 13.31
CA ALA A 232 -8.33 20.92 12.90
C ALA A 232 -9.37 20.41 11.89
N SER A 233 -10.54 21.05 11.85
CA SER A 233 -11.52 20.81 10.79
C SER A 233 -11.09 21.45 9.46
N GLU A 234 -11.75 21.03 8.38
CA GLU A 234 -11.56 21.64 7.06
C GLU A 234 -11.87 23.14 7.10
N GLU A 235 -12.99 23.53 7.70
CA GLU A 235 -13.41 24.93 7.78
C GLU A 235 -12.43 25.79 8.60
N GLU A 236 -11.88 25.24 9.68
CA GLU A 236 -10.85 25.92 10.48
C GLU A 236 -9.58 26.12 9.69
N THR A 237 -9.12 25.09 8.99
CA THR A 237 -7.89 25.14 8.17
C THR A 237 -8.05 26.13 7.02
N ILE A 238 -9.18 26.10 6.29
CA ILE A 238 -9.47 27.05 5.21
C ILE A 238 -9.52 28.49 5.72
N ARG A 239 -10.18 28.72 6.87
CA ARG A 239 -10.25 30.04 7.48
C ARG A 239 -8.86 30.57 7.86
N GLU A 240 -8.04 29.73 8.48
CA GLU A 240 -6.66 30.09 8.85
C GLU A 240 -5.84 30.42 7.60
N PHE A 241 -5.89 29.60 6.56
CA PHE A 241 -5.20 29.84 5.28
C PHE A 241 -5.60 31.22 4.69
N LYS A 242 -6.89 31.50 4.60
CA LYS A 242 -7.41 32.77 4.04
C LYS A 242 -7.09 34.00 4.88
N THR A 243 -6.66 33.85 6.12
CA THR A 243 -6.30 34.96 7.01
C THR A 243 -4.79 35.08 7.23
N THR A 244 -4.01 34.08 6.84
CA THR A 244 -2.55 34.06 7.02
C THR A 244 -1.84 34.69 5.81
N LYS A 245 -0.92 35.63 6.08
CA LYS A 245 -0.04 36.17 5.03
C LYS A 245 1.05 35.15 4.63
N PRO A 246 1.38 35.08 3.34
CA PRO A 246 0.89 35.88 2.22
C PRO A 246 -0.37 35.30 1.53
N TYR A 247 -0.88 34.15 1.95
CA TYR A 247 -1.98 33.41 1.27
C TYR A 247 -3.29 34.18 1.23
N SER A 248 -3.50 35.08 2.23
CA SER A 248 -4.68 35.98 2.26
C SER A 248 -4.75 36.95 1.08
N ASP A 249 -3.69 37.09 0.30
CA ASP A 249 -3.65 37.95 -0.90
C ASP A 249 -4.11 37.24 -2.17
N LEU A 250 -4.24 35.90 -2.12
CA LEU A 250 -4.71 35.07 -3.24
C LEU A 250 -6.22 35.26 -3.44
N LYS A 251 -6.65 35.22 -4.70
CA LYS A 251 -8.05 35.31 -5.10
C LYS A 251 -8.70 33.94 -5.31
N ALA A 252 -7.93 32.89 -5.18
CA ALA A 252 -8.29 31.52 -5.42
C ALA A 252 -9.54 31.08 -4.62
N THR A 253 -10.36 30.24 -5.22
CA THR A 253 -11.27 29.37 -4.47
C THR A 253 -10.47 28.37 -3.66
N VAL A 254 -10.80 28.18 -2.38
CA VAL A 254 -10.13 27.21 -1.51
C VAL A 254 -11.11 26.11 -1.14
N LYS A 255 -10.77 24.86 -1.43
CA LYS A 255 -11.57 23.67 -1.11
C LYS A 255 -10.70 22.68 -0.34
N GLY A 256 -11.28 21.98 0.61
CA GLY A 256 -10.60 20.91 1.34
C GLY A 256 -10.62 19.59 0.56
N PHE A 257 -9.73 18.68 0.96
CA PHE A 257 -9.73 17.30 0.51
C PHE A 257 -9.22 16.36 1.61
N ASP A 258 -9.64 15.10 1.58
CA ASP A 258 -9.15 14.07 2.47
C ASP A 258 -7.76 13.58 2.02
N ALA A 259 -6.73 13.94 2.80
CA ALA A 259 -5.34 13.55 2.50
C ALA A 259 -5.13 12.03 2.55
N ASP A 260 -5.86 11.30 3.38
CA ASP A 260 -5.70 9.85 3.54
C ASP A 260 -6.05 9.07 2.27
N ILE A 261 -7.03 9.54 1.51
CA ILE A 261 -7.34 8.90 0.23
C ILE A 261 -6.48 9.44 -0.91
N VAL A 262 -6.22 10.76 -0.93
CA VAL A 262 -5.56 11.42 -2.06
C VAL A 262 -4.06 11.16 -2.10
N SER A 263 -3.38 11.14 -0.94
CA SER A 263 -1.92 10.99 -0.89
C SER A 263 -1.43 9.54 -0.88
N ARG A 264 -2.32 8.56 -0.67
CA ARG A 264 -1.93 7.15 -0.62
C ARG A 264 -1.89 6.55 -2.02
N GLN A 265 -0.70 6.37 -2.55
CA GLN A 265 -0.45 5.70 -3.82
C GLN A 265 -0.75 4.20 -3.71
N GLY A 266 -1.99 3.81 -4.02
CA GLY A 266 -2.50 2.46 -3.77
C GLY A 266 -3.82 2.15 -4.50
N PRO A 267 -4.59 1.16 -4.06
CA PRO A 267 -5.79 0.67 -4.74
C PRO A 267 -6.90 1.72 -4.90
N ARG A 268 -6.92 2.74 -4.02
CA ARG A 268 -7.90 3.84 -4.08
C ARG A 268 -7.46 5.03 -4.95
N SER A 269 -6.29 4.97 -5.60
CA SER A 269 -5.79 6.12 -6.40
C SER A 269 -6.71 6.53 -7.54
N ALA A 270 -7.45 5.58 -8.14
CA ALA A 270 -8.44 5.92 -9.17
C ALA A 270 -9.70 6.62 -8.60
N GLU A 271 -10.06 6.33 -7.34
CA GLU A 271 -11.10 7.04 -6.60
C GLU A 271 -10.62 8.43 -6.20
N ALA A 272 -9.40 8.54 -5.70
CA ALA A 272 -8.75 9.81 -5.41
C ALA A 272 -8.72 10.73 -6.64
N LEU A 273 -8.39 10.19 -7.81
CA LEU A 273 -8.42 10.94 -9.07
C LEU A 273 -9.83 11.46 -9.40
N GLN A 274 -10.88 10.65 -9.14
CA GLN A 274 -12.26 11.11 -9.34
C GLN A 274 -12.60 12.27 -8.39
N ILE A 275 -12.20 12.20 -7.13
CA ILE A 275 -12.41 13.27 -6.16
C ILE A 275 -11.73 14.58 -6.63
N ILE A 276 -10.46 14.49 -7.05
CA ILE A 276 -9.73 15.66 -7.55
C ILE A 276 -10.36 16.20 -8.83
N PHE A 277 -10.80 15.32 -9.73
CA PHE A 277 -11.54 15.75 -10.93
C PHE A 277 -12.81 16.53 -10.57
N ASP A 278 -13.62 16.04 -9.64
CA ASP A 278 -14.88 16.66 -9.23
C ASP A 278 -14.65 18.03 -8.56
N LEU A 279 -13.58 18.15 -7.76
CA LEU A 279 -13.18 19.43 -7.14
C LEU A 279 -12.75 20.46 -8.20
N ILE A 280 -12.01 20.03 -9.22
CA ILE A 280 -11.56 20.89 -10.33
C ILE A 280 -12.74 21.24 -11.24
N ASP A 281 -13.60 20.27 -11.57
CA ASP A 281 -14.77 20.47 -12.44
C ASP A 281 -15.76 21.48 -11.85
N GLY A 282 -15.93 21.47 -10.52
CA GLY A 282 -16.75 22.45 -9.80
C GLY A 282 -16.17 23.88 -9.76
N GLU A 283 -15.00 24.13 -10.35
CA GLU A 283 -14.37 25.45 -10.44
C GLU A 283 -14.42 26.02 -11.87
N ARG A 284 -14.84 25.25 -12.86
CA ARG A 284 -15.05 25.67 -14.27
C ARG A 284 -16.36 26.40 -14.43
#